data_93afaf1af2bfcc7ee73234c5e7b82599
#
_entry.id   93afaf1af2bfcc7ee73234c5e7b82599
#
_cell.length_a   1.000
_cell.length_b   1.000
_cell.length_c   1.000
_cell.angle_alpha   90.00
_cell.angle_beta   90.00
_cell.angle_gamma   90.00
#
_symmetry.space_group_name_H-M   'P 1'
#
loop_
_entity.id
_entity.type
_entity.pdbx_description
1 polymer ?
#
loop_
_entity_poly.entity_id
_entity_poly.type
_entity_poly.pdbx_seq_one_letter_code
_entity_poly.pdbx_strand_id
1 'polypeptide(L)'
;MPINRTQGEVLSPVVRNQEGMLNLIKEFGLIPFFACPVPGYSIEEHTPLDLWFTEDSLGPWDWKIFCVQSGDIAYGKFLCGGKAAFATVDVYKEIINWRRSLAKYRPAPDQQIILDYVEEHGSITVQEVRKLLGITKAKADTLLCRIQMQTRLITGDISRVYRGEDLKYSGWQRSSFCTPEALLEEMEFPFPGYKPRSFSTSHSPEESLEFLKSTIRNSCGDVPDKILMKIL
;
A
#
# COMPACT_ATOMS: atom_id res chain seq x y z
N MET A 1 17.02 -0.09 7.07
CA MET A 1 17.24 0.91 8.13
C MET A 1 16.93 0.24 9.44
N PRO A 2 17.75 0.35 10.49
CA PRO A 2 17.40 -0.19 11.78
C PRO A 2 16.14 0.52 12.29
N ILE A 3 15.18 -0.25 12.74
CA ILE A 3 13.98 0.24 13.43
C ILE A 3 14.50 0.78 14.76
N ASN A 4 14.57 2.11 14.88
CA ASN A 4 15.10 2.77 16.08
C ASN A 4 13.94 2.89 17.09
N ARG A 5 13.55 1.75 17.68
CA ARG A 5 12.62 1.69 18.82
C ARG A 5 13.39 1.45 20.10
N THR A 6 13.36 2.41 21.00
CA THR A 6 13.33 2.09 22.42
C THR A 6 12.12 1.17 22.63
N GLN A 7 12.31 0.06 23.38
CA GLN A 7 11.28 -0.92 23.71
C GLN A 7 10.02 -0.21 24.25
N GLY A 8 9.15 0.21 23.34
CA GLY A 8 7.83 0.70 23.66
C GLY A 8 6.88 -0.49 23.78
N GLU A 9 5.92 -0.37 24.65
CA GLU A 9 4.83 -1.33 24.80
C GLU A 9 4.14 -1.54 23.46
N VAL A 10 3.92 -2.81 23.07
CA VAL A 10 3.20 -3.14 21.85
C VAL A 10 1.73 -2.81 22.06
N LEU A 11 1.16 -2.04 21.14
CA LEU A 11 -0.21 -1.57 21.28
C LEU A 11 -1.23 -2.67 20.97
N SER A 12 -2.37 -2.61 21.63
CA SER A 12 -3.50 -3.51 21.36
C SER A 12 -4.35 -2.94 20.20
N PRO A 13 -4.88 -3.82 19.31
CA PRO A 13 -4.71 -5.27 19.26
C PRO A 13 -3.30 -5.67 18.79
N VAL A 14 -2.73 -6.72 19.37
CA VAL A 14 -1.38 -7.18 19.04
C VAL A 14 -1.40 -8.09 17.82
N VAL A 15 -0.65 -7.71 16.79
CA VAL A 15 -0.50 -8.47 15.54
C VAL A 15 0.64 -9.49 15.67
N ARG A 16 0.30 -10.78 15.52
CA ARG A 16 1.27 -11.88 15.64
C ARG A 16 1.34 -12.81 14.42
N ASN A 17 0.45 -12.60 13.44
CA ASN A 17 0.38 -13.40 12.22
C ASN A 17 -0.32 -12.62 11.09
N GLN A 18 -0.38 -13.24 9.92
CA GLN A 18 -0.98 -12.65 8.73
C GLN A 18 -2.48 -12.33 8.88
N GLU A 19 -3.24 -13.16 9.60
CA GLU A 19 -4.66 -12.90 9.86
C GLU A 19 -4.86 -11.70 10.78
N GLY A 20 -4.09 -11.62 11.87
CA GLY A 20 -4.10 -10.47 12.77
C GLY A 20 -3.75 -9.17 12.03
N MET A 21 -2.77 -9.22 11.11
CA MET A 21 -2.44 -8.07 10.29
C MET A 21 -3.58 -7.67 9.35
N LEU A 22 -4.21 -8.63 8.68
CA LEU A 22 -5.36 -8.37 7.81
C LEU A 22 -6.55 -7.80 8.58
N ASN A 23 -6.84 -8.35 9.76
CA ASN A 23 -7.91 -7.87 10.62
C ASN A 23 -7.66 -6.43 11.09
N LEU A 24 -6.44 -6.11 11.52
CA LEU A 24 -6.07 -4.75 11.90
C LEU A 24 -6.25 -3.76 10.73
N ILE A 25 -5.82 -4.15 9.51
CA ILE A 25 -6.02 -3.32 8.30
C ILE A 25 -7.52 -3.09 8.04
N LYS A 26 -8.36 -4.12 8.18
CA LYS A 26 -9.81 -4.02 7.98
C LYS A 26 -10.47 -3.15 9.04
N GLU A 27 -10.04 -3.25 10.29
CA GLU A 27 -10.54 -2.45 11.41
C GLU A 27 -10.23 -0.97 11.23
N PHE A 28 -8.99 -0.64 10.85
CA PHE A 28 -8.56 0.75 10.64
C PHE A 28 -9.03 1.33 9.29
N GLY A 29 -9.32 0.50 8.32
CA GLY A 29 -9.66 0.88 6.96
C GLY A 29 -8.51 1.48 6.15
N LEU A 30 -7.61 2.20 6.81
CA LEU A 30 -6.44 2.88 6.26
C LEU A 30 -5.34 2.92 7.32
N ILE A 31 -4.16 2.34 7.04
CA ILE A 31 -3.08 2.29 8.03
C ILE A 31 -1.68 2.25 7.38
N PRO A 32 -0.72 3.07 7.83
CA PRO A 32 0.68 2.95 7.42
C PRO A 32 1.33 1.64 7.89
N PHE A 33 2.31 1.15 7.13
CA PHE A 33 3.09 -0.03 7.53
C PHE A 33 4.04 0.30 8.67
N PHE A 34 4.69 1.47 8.60
CA PHE A 34 5.66 1.97 9.59
C PHE A 34 5.12 3.17 10.35
N ALA A 35 5.67 3.41 11.54
CA ALA A 35 5.30 4.53 12.38
C ALA A 35 5.26 5.87 11.62
N CYS A 36 4.22 6.63 11.92
CA CYS A 36 3.90 7.92 11.31
C CYS A 36 3.78 9.00 12.41
N PRO A 37 3.44 10.27 12.06
CA PRO A 37 3.28 11.33 13.07
C PRO A 37 2.15 11.12 14.08
N VAL A 38 1.26 10.15 13.86
CA VAL A 38 0.19 9.79 14.80
C VAL A 38 0.59 8.53 15.55
N PRO A 39 0.81 8.59 16.87
CA PRO A 39 1.12 7.41 17.67
C PRO A 39 0.01 6.36 17.61
N GLY A 40 0.37 5.09 17.51
CA GLY A 40 -0.58 3.97 17.41
C GLY A 40 -1.23 3.80 16.04
N TYR A 41 -0.82 4.58 15.05
CA TYR A 41 -1.37 4.50 13.70
C TYR A 41 -0.37 3.86 12.73
N SER A 42 0.04 2.62 13.01
CA SER A 42 0.87 1.82 12.10
C SER A 42 0.86 0.34 12.45
N ILE A 43 1.05 -0.52 11.46
CA ILE A 43 1.25 -1.97 11.68
C ILE A 43 2.45 -2.21 12.60
N GLU A 44 3.50 -1.41 12.45
CA GLU A 44 4.72 -1.51 13.24
C GLU A 44 4.47 -1.38 14.74
N GLU A 45 3.60 -0.46 15.17
CA GLU A 45 3.32 -0.21 16.59
C GLU A 45 2.45 -1.30 17.24
N HIS A 46 1.71 -2.05 16.44
CA HIS A 46 0.91 -3.19 16.87
C HIS A 46 1.63 -4.54 16.79
N THR A 47 2.85 -4.56 16.25
CA THR A 47 3.60 -5.82 16.03
C THR A 47 4.80 -5.92 16.94
N PRO A 48 4.97 -7.01 17.72
CA PRO A 48 6.15 -7.26 18.54
C PRO A 48 7.45 -7.18 17.73
N LEU A 49 8.49 -6.58 18.30
CA LEU A 49 9.75 -6.33 17.62
C LEU A 49 10.47 -7.61 17.20
N ASP A 50 10.38 -8.65 18.01
CA ASP A 50 10.97 -9.98 17.78
C ASP A 50 10.43 -10.66 16.52
N LEU A 51 9.22 -10.31 16.06
CA LEU A 51 8.61 -10.86 14.86
C LEU A 51 9.07 -10.20 13.55
N TRP A 52 9.80 -9.09 13.61
CA TRP A 52 10.24 -8.38 12.40
C TRP A 52 11.45 -9.00 11.70
N PHE A 53 12.29 -9.72 12.44
CA PHE A 53 13.54 -10.29 11.94
C PHE A 53 13.74 -11.71 12.49
N THR A 54 12.78 -12.59 12.21
CA THR A 54 12.88 -14.00 12.58
C THR A 54 13.53 -14.81 11.46
N GLU A 55 14.38 -15.78 11.82
CA GLU A 55 14.95 -16.72 10.86
C GLU A 55 14.05 -17.94 10.64
N ASP A 56 13.29 -18.32 11.67
CA ASP A 56 12.55 -19.59 11.71
C ASP A 56 11.04 -19.46 11.48
N SER A 57 10.51 -18.24 11.34
CA SER A 57 9.08 -18.00 11.15
C SER A 57 8.79 -16.82 10.21
N LEU A 58 7.57 -16.82 9.65
CA LEU A 58 7.11 -15.71 8.82
C LEU A 58 6.82 -14.49 9.71
N GLY A 59 7.31 -13.34 9.26
CA GLY A 59 7.13 -12.04 9.93
C GLY A 59 6.31 -11.05 9.12
N PRO A 60 6.19 -9.79 9.57
CA PRO A 60 5.40 -8.75 8.91
C PRO A 60 5.76 -8.53 7.44
N TRP A 61 7.02 -8.75 7.06
CA TRP A 61 7.47 -8.68 5.67
C TRP A 61 6.82 -9.73 4.79
N ASP A 62 6.50 -10.90 5.33
CA ASP A 62 5.82 -11.99 4.62
C ASP A 62 4.30 -11.86 4.71
N TRP A 63 3.78 -11.44 5.87
CA TRP A 63 2.33 -11.27 6.07
C TRP A 63 1.74 -10.23 5.13
N LYS A 64 2.49 -9.17 4.80
CA LYS A 64 2.03 -8.18 3.81
C LYS A 64 1.78 -8.80 2.42
N ILE A 65 2.55 -9.85 2.03
CA ILE A 65 2.33 -10.56 0.76
C ILE A 65 0.95 -11.20 0.77
N PHE A 66 0.61 -11.88 1.86
CA PHE A 66 -0.72 -12.46 2.05
C PHE A 66 -1.82 -11.39 1.96
N CYS A 67 -1.65 -10.24 2.62
CA CYS A 67 -2.61 -9.14 2.55
C CYS A 67 -2.79 -8.61 1.12
N VAL A 68 -1.71 -8.45 0.36
CA VAL A 68 -1.78 -8.01 -1.04
C VAL A 68 -2.50 -9.05 -1.90
N GLN A 69 -2.17 -10.33 -1.73
CA GLN A 69 -2.72 -11.43 -2.52
C GLN A 69 -4.16 -11.79 -2.15
N SER A 70 -4.69 -11.28 -1.03
CA SER A 70 -6.09 -11.49 -0.66
C SER A 70 -7.09 -10.84 -1.63
N GLY A 71 -6.64 -9.86 -2.41
CA GLY A 71 -7.51 -9.08 -3.32
C GLY A 71 -8.43 -8.08 -2.61
N ASP A 72 -8.41 -8.03 -1.28
CA ASP A 72 -9.30 -7.17 -0.46
C ASP A 72 -8.62 -5.88 -0.01
N ILE A 73 -7.30 -5.78 -0.19
CA ILE A 73 -6.48 -4.71 0.38
C ILE A 73 -5.63 -4.07 -0.71
N ALA A 74 -5.73 -2.76 -0.80
CA ALA A 74 -4.80 -1.93 -1.55
C ALA A 74 -3.51 -1.76 -0.74
N TYR A 75 -2.35 -2.04 -1.34
CA TYR A 75 -1.04 -1.83 -0.75
C TYR A 75 -0.15 -1.03 -1.68
N GLY A 76 0.51 -0.01 -1.15
CA GLY A 76 1.43 0.81 -1.94
C GLY A 76 2.03 1.96 -1.15
N LYS A 77 2.78 2.82 -1.84
CA LYS A 77 3.41 4.00 -1.27
C LYS A 77 2.51 5.23 -1.45
N PHE A 78 1.39 5.27 -0.77
CA PHE A 78 0.39 6.32 -0.96
C PHE A 78 0.06 7.15 0.29
N LEU A 79 0.71 6.92 1.43
CA LEU A 79 0.55 7.75 2.63
C LEU A 79 1.87 8.38 3.09
N CYS A 80 1.79 9.34 3.99
CA CYS A 80 2.93 9.94 4.70
C CYS A 80 4.08 10.35 3.76
N GLY A 81 3.76 10.99 2.63
CA GLY A 81 4.76 11.42 1.66
C GLY A 81 5.42 10.28 0.88
N GLY A 82 4.73 9.17 0.68
CA GLY A 82 5.21 8.02 -0.08
C GLY A 82 5.74 6.87 0.78
N LYS A 83 5.29 6.76 2.02
CA LYS A 83 5.51 5.57 2.84
C LYS A 83 4.52 4.47 2.46
N ALA A 84 4.95 3.21 2.70
CA ALA A 84 4.11 2.04 2.50
C ALA A 84 2.88 2.07 3.42
N ALA A 85 1.73 1.77 2.87
CA ALA A 85 0.47 1.77 3.59
C ALA A 85 -0.50 0.73 3.00
N PHE A 86 -1.52 0.40 3.79
CA PHE A 86 -2.63 -0.45 3.42
C PHE A 86 -3.93 0.33 3.49
N ALA A 87 -4.85 0.00 2.61
CA ALA A 87 -6.23 0.47 2.68
C ALA A 87 -7.18 -0.64 2.27
N THR A 88 -8.37 -0.69 2.88
CA THR A 88 -9.48 -1.46 2.30
C THR A 88 -9.88 -0.84 0.96
N VAL A 89 -10.47 -1.65 0.07
CA VAL A 89 -10.89 -1.16 -1.25
C VAL A 89 -11.84 0.03 -1.13
N ASP A 90 -12.77 -0.03 -0.16
CA ASP A 90 -13.74 1.05 0.07
C ASP A 90 -13.09 2.37 0.52
N VAL A 91 -12.02 2.32 1.28
CA VAL A 91 -11.28 3.53 1.66
C VAL A 91 -10.34 3.98 0.54
N TYR A 92 -9.74 3.03 -0.20
CA TYR A 92 -8.81 3.37 -1.27
C TYR A 92 -9.49 4.09 -2.45
N LYS A 93 -10.75 3.74 -2.78
CA LYS A 93 -11.52 4.47 -3.80
C LYS A 93 -11.73 5.94 -3.44
N GLU A 94 -11.87 6.27 -2.15
CA GLU A 94 -11.98 7.66 -1.70
C GLU A 94 -10.65 8.42 -1.85
N ILE A 95 -9.51 7.74 -1.62
CA ILE A 95 -8.18 8.32 -1.91
C ILE A 95 -8.06 8.62 -3.42
N ILE A 96 -8.51 7.69 -4.27
CA ILE A 96 -8.52 7.87 -5.73
C ILE A 96 -9.36 9.09 -6.11
N ASN A 97 -10.62 9.14 -5.66
CA ASN A 97 -11.55 10.21 -5.98
C ASN A 97 -10.99 11.58 -5.60
N TRP A 98 -10.52 11.71 -4.36
CA TRP A 98 -9.94 12.98 -3.88
C TRP A 98 -8.68 13.36 -4.65
N ARG A 99 -7.67 12.47 -4.74
CA ARG A 99 -6.37 12.83 -5.31
C ARG A 99 -6.42 13.09 -6.80
N ARG A 100 -7.16 12.31 -7.55
CA ARG A 100 -7.25 12.49 -9.01
C ARG A 100 -7.99 13.77 -9.41
N SER A 101 -8.75 14.39 -8.53
CA SER A 101 -9.34 15.71 -8.75
C SER A 101 -8.32 16.86 -8.68
N LEU A 102 -7.20 16.65 -7.98
CA LEU A 102 -6.21 17.68 -7.71
C LEU A 102 -5.14 17.77 -8.81
N ALA A 103 -4.89 18.97 -9.31
CA ALA A 103 -3.90 19.21 -10.38
C ALA A 103 -2.48 18.75 -10.01
N LYS A 104 -2.11 18.83 -8.72
CA LYS A 104 -0.78 18.39 -8.23
C LYS A 104 -0.53 16.88 -8.38
N TYR A 105 -1.57 16.08 -8.59
CA TYR A 105 -1.49 14.63 -8.78
C TYR A 105 -1.67 14.20 -10.25
N ARG A 106 -1.56 15.14 -11.20
CA ARG A 106 -1.49 14.81 -12.63
C ARG A 106 -0.14 14.18 -12.95
N PRO A 107 -0.10 13.14 -13.79
CA PRO A 107 1.15 12.53 -14.23
C PRO A 107 2.01 13.51 -15.02
N ALA A 108 3.31 13.49 -14.79
CA ALA A 108 4.31 14.16 -15.63
C ALA A 108 4.61 13.31 -16.89
N PRO A 109 5.23 13.85 -17.93
CA PRO A 109 5.47 13.13 -19.18
C PRO A 109 6.24 11.80 -19.03
N ASP A 110 7.25 11.75 -18.16
CA ASP A 110 8.01 10.54 -17.85
C ASP A 110 7.18 9.48 -17.09
N GLN A 111 6.24 9.94 -16.29
CA GLN A 111 5.28 9.08 -15.60
C GLN A 111 4.22 8.53 -16.56
N GLN A 112 3.79 9.34 -17.53
CA GLN A 112 2.83 8.91 -18.54
C GLN A 112 3.38 7.75 -19.38
N ILE A 113 4.66 7.79 -19.76
CA ILE A 113 5.31 6.67 -20.48
C ILE A 113 5.21 5.35 -19.69
N ILE A 114 5.36 5.42 -18.36
CA ILE A 114 5.20 4.23 -17.49
C ILE A 114 3.74 3.76 -17.48
N LEU A 115 2.79 4.69 -17.42
CA LEU A 115 1.35 4.36 -17.41
C LEU A 115 0.90 3.75 -18.74
N ASP A 116 1.35 4.31 -19.86
CA ASP A 116 1.06 3.79 -21.21
C ASP A 116 1.62 2.35 -21.35
N TYR A 117 2.82 2.09 -20.83
CA TYR A 117 3.38 0.75 -20.80
C TYR A 117 2.53 -0.22 -19.97
N VAL A 118 2.05 0.21 -18.79
CA VAL A 118 1.20 -0.63 -17.93
C VAL A 118 -0.16 -0.89 -18.58
N GLU A 119 -0.72 0.08 -19.28
CA GLU A 119 -1.98 -0.10 -20.03
C GLU A 119 -1.83 -1.17 -21.13
N GLU A 120 -0.67 -1.22 -21.81
CA GLU A 120 -0.40 -2.20 -22.86
C GLU A 120 -0.03 -3.59 -22.32
N HIS A 121 0.72 -3.66 -21.20
CA HIS A 121 1.34 -4.90 -20.70
C HIS A 121 0.71 -5.42 -19.38
N GLY A 122 -0.23 -4.70 -18.79
CA GLY A 122 -0.92 -5.05 -17.55
C GLY A 122 -0.17 -4.72 -16.27
N SER A 123 1.17 -4.77 -16.26
CA SER A 123 1.98 -4.47 -15.08
C SER A 123 3.40 -4.04 -15.44
N ILE A 124 4.12 -3.49 -14.45
CA ILE A 124 5.53 -3.10 -14.59
C ILE A 124 6.31 -3.33 -13.29
N THR A 125 7.57 -3.73 -13.42
CA THR A 125 8.53 -3.85 -12.31
C THR A 125 9.51 -2.67 -12.30
N VAL A 126 10.22 -2.46 -11.18
CA VAL A 126 11.32 -1.46 -11.11
C VAL A 126 12.37 -1.69 -12.18
N GLN A 127 12.65 -2.95 -12.52
CA GLN A 127 13.65 -3.31 -13.51
C GLN A 127 13.21 -2.91 -14.93
N GLU A 128 11.93 -3.09 -15.25
CA GLU A 128 11.35 -2.69 -16.52
C GLU A 128 11.30 -1.18 -16.67
N VAL A 129 10.91 -0.43 -15.62
CA VAL A 129 10.98 1.05 -15.62
C VAL A 129 12.40 1.54 -15.92
N ARG A 130 13.41 0.89 -15.31
CA ARG A 130 14.81 1.25 -15.58
C ARG A 130 15.21 1.03 -17.04
N LYS A 131 14.77 -0.06 -17.64
CA LYS A 131 15.05 -0.37 -19.05
C LYS A 131 14.29 0.56 -19.98
N LEU A 132 13.00 0.78 -19.69
CA LEU A 132 12.10 1.63 -20.50
C LEU A 132 12.60 3.06 -20.60
N LEU A 133 13.06 3.64 -19.49
CA LEU A 133 13.47 5.04 -19.43
C LEU A 133 15.00 5.26 -19.42
N GLY A 134 15.80 4.20 -19.41
CA GLY A 134 17.27 4.32 -19.34
C GLY A 134 17.79 4.97 -18.05
N ILE A 135 17.13 4.72 -16.89
CA ILE A 135 17.41 5.43 -15.64
C ILE A 135 17.97 4.50 -14.54
N THR A 136 18.50 5.13 -13.47
CA THR A 136 18.98 4.42 -12.29
C THR A 136 17.82 3.83 -11.46
N LYS A 137 18.13 2.83 -10.62
CA LYS A 137 17.14 2.24 -9.70
C LYS A 137 16.50 3.29 -8.79
N ALA A 138 17.30 4.17 -8.19
CA ALA A 138 16.80 5.21 -7.30
C ALA A 138 15.79 6.15 -7.98
N LYS A 139 16.04 6.49 -9.25
CA LYS A 139 15.14 7.33 -10.05
C LYS A 139 13.85 6.58 -10.41
N ALA A 140 13.95 5.29 -10.77
CA ALA A 140 12.78 4.44 -11.01
C ALA A 140 11.91 4.28 -9.75
N ASP A 141 12.53 4.00 -8.58
CA ASP A 141 11.84 3.91 -7.29
C ASP A 141 11.11 5.23 -6.94
N THR A 142 11.73 6.38 -7.25
CA THR A 142 11.12 7.70 -7.04
C THR A 142 9.92 7.95 -7.96
N LEU A 143 10.02 7.61 -9.24
CA LEU A 143 8.91 7.74 -10.19
C LEU A 143 7.74 6.84 -9.80
N LEU A 144 7.99 5.56 -9.53
CA LEU A 144 6.96 4.63 -9.09
C LEU A 144 6.30 5.07 -7.77
N CYS A 145 7.07 5.61 -6.83
CA CYS A 145 6.51 6.18 -5.61
C CYS A 145 5.56 7.35 -5.91
N ARG A 146 5.95 8.27 -6.80
CA ARG A 146 5.10 9.41 -7.20
C ARG A 146 3.82 8.95 -7.89
N ILE A 147 3.91 7.97 -8.79
CA ILE A 147 2.74 7.44 -9.50
C ILE A 147 1.78 6.74 -8.53
N GLN A 148 2.29 6.04 -7.51
CA GLN A 148 1.47 5.47 -6.43
C GLN A 148 0.81 6.56 -5.58
N MET A 149 1.54 7.64 -5.25
CA MET A 149 0.97 8.82 -4.59
C MET A 149 -0.15 9.47 -5.42
N GLN A 150 -0.06 9.41 -6.74
CA GLN A 150 -1.12 9.87 -7.67
C GLN A 150 -2.27 8.87 -7.80
N THR A 151 -2.20 7.74 -7.11
CA THR A 151 -3.19 6.64 -7.19
C THR A 151 -3.37 6.05 -8.60
N ARG A 152 -2.35 6.19 -9.47
CA ARG A 152 -2.38 5.65 -10.84
C ARG A 152 -1.78 4.26 -10.93
N LEU A 153 -0.89 3.92 -10.01
CA LEU A 153 -0.36 2.56 -9.82
C LEU A 153 -0.51 2.13 -8.37
N ILE A 154 -0.58 0.83 -8.19
CA ILE A 154 -0.60 0.13 -6.91
C ILE A 154 0.33 -1.09 -6.99
N THR A 155 0.75 -1.63 -5.86
CA THR A 155 1.44 -2.92 -5.83
C THR A 155 0.46 -4.03 -6.19
N GLY A 156 0.66 -4.68 -7.34
CA GLY A 156 -0.19 -5.76 -7.82
C GLY A 156 0.21 -7.10 -7.26
N ASP A 157 1.53 -7.36 -7.20
CA ASP A 157 2.05 -8.60 -6.63
C ASP A 157 3.41 -8.38 -5.96
N ILE A 158 3.72 -9.26 -4.99
CA ILE A 158 5.01 -9.31 -4.32
C ILE A 158 5.50 -10.75 -4.34
N SER A 159 6.54 -11.00 -5.12
CA SER A 159 7.17 -12.32 -5.19
C SER A 159 8.38 -12.43 -4.27
N ARG A 160 8.55 -13.60 -3.65
CA ARG A 160 9.77 -13.96 -2.91
C ARG A 160 10.87 -14.32 -3.89
N VAL A 161 12.12 -13.98 -3.55
CA VAL A 161 13.28 -14.30 -4.36
C VAL A 161 14.04 -15.44 -3.69
N TYR A 162 14.04 -16.61 -4.32
CA TYR A 162 14.81 -17.79 -3.93
C TYR A 162 16.12 -17.84 -4.71
N ARG A 163 17.19 -18.27 -4.07
CA ARG A 163 18.53 -18.36 -4.67
C ARG A 163 19.23 -19.63 -4.24
N GLY A 164 20.13 -20.12 -5.14
CA GLY A 164 20.92 -21.31 -4.91
C GLY A 164 20.17 -22.63 -5.19
N GLU A 165 20.91 -23.74 -5.16
CA GLU A 165 20.38 -25.08 -5.39
C GLU A 165 19.37 -25.50 -4.31
N ASP A 166 19.56 -25.03 -3.10
CA ASP A 166 18.69 -25.32 -1.94
C ASP A 166 17.37 -24.52 -1.99
N LEU A 167 17.16 -23.67 -2.99
CA LEU A 167 16.03 -22.76 -3.09
C LEU A 167 15.80 -21.92 -1.79
N LYS A 168 16.87 -21.49 -1.15
CA LYS A 168 16.80 -20.67 0.06
C LYS A 168 16.22 -19.30 -0.24
N TYR A 169 15.30 -18.87 0.59
CA TYR A 169 14.76 -17.53 0.53
C TYR A 169 15.83 -16.50 0.87
N SER A 170 16.06 -15.56 -0.04
CA SER A 170 17.15 -14.57 0.11
C SER A 170 16.82 -13.37 0.98
N GLY A 171 15.62 -13.32 1.57
CA GLY A 171 15.11 -12.14 2.29
C GLY A 171 14.66 -10.99 1.37
N TRP A 172 14.91 -11.09 0.05
CA TRP A 172 14.50 -10.06 -0.91
C TRP A 172 13.16 -10.36 -1.55
N GLN A 173 12.41 -9.30 -1.79
CA GLN A 173 11.11 -9.36 -2.45
C GLN A 173 11.14 -8.48 -3.70
N ARG A 174 10.36 -8.87 -4.70
CA ARG A 174 10.14 -8.09 -5.92
C ARG A 174 8.68 -7.73 -6.03
N SER A 175 8.40 -6.44 -6.23
CA SER A 175 7.04 -5.97 -6.48
C SER A 175 6.84 -5.69 -7.95
N SER A 176 5.66 -6.05 -8.45
CA SER A 176 5.09 -5.55 -9.69
C SER A 176 4.01 -4.52 -9.38
N PHE A 177 3.76 -3.61 -10.31
CA PHE A 177 2.82 -2.52 -10.17
C PHE A 177 1.84 -2.56 -11.34
N CYS A 178 0.56 -2.42 -11.05
CA CYS A 178 -0.51 -2.36 -12.02
C CYS A 178 -1.44 -1.19 -11.71
N THR A 179 -2.44 -0.94 -12.54
CA THR A 179 -3.48 0.02 -12.21
C THR A 179 -4.35 -0.52 -11.07
N PRO A 180 -4.86 0.36 -10.17
CA PRO A 180 -5.81 -0.07 -9.14
C PRO A 180 -7.06 -0.73 -9.73
N GLU A 181 -7.52 -0.24 -10.84
CA GLU A 181 -8.68 -0.75 -11.57
C GLU A 181 -8.46 -2.21 -11.98
N ALA A 182 -7.34 -2.52 -12.61
CA ALA A 182 -7.02 -3.89 -13.04
C ALA A 182 -6.93 -4.89 -11.87
N LEU A 183 -6.46 -4.43 -10.69
CA LEU A 183 -6.29 -5.30 -9.53
C LEU A 183 -7.58 -5.50 -8.74
N LEU A 184 -8.42 -4.48 -8.64
CA LEU A 184 -9.44 -4.40 -7.60
C LEU A 184 -10.87 -4.34 -8.18
N GLU A 185 -11.06 -4.08 -9.48
CA GLU A 185 -12.38 -3.81 -10.04
C GLU A 185 -13.15 -5.06 -10.46
N GLU A 186 -12.57 -5.99 -11.21
CA GLU A 186 -13.31 -7.16 -11.71
C GLU A 186 -12.45 -8.42 -11.87
N MET A 187 -13.06 -9.57 -11.61
CA MET A 187 -12.55 -10.85 -12.06
C MET A 187 -13.21 -11.18 -13.42
N GLU A 188 -12.39 -11.52 -14.41
CA GLU A 188 -12.87 -11.95 -15.75
C GLU A 188 -13.78 -13.19 -15.67
N PHE A 189 -13.55 -14.04 -14.66
CA PHE A 189 -14.35 -15.23 -14.37
C PHE A 189 -14.83 -15.24 -12.91
N PRO A 190 -15.95 -14.56 -12.60
CA PRO A 190 -16.44 -14.49 -11.23
C PRO A 190 -16.96 -15.86 -10.76
N PHE A 191 -16.62 -16.26 -9.55
CA PHE A 191 -17.18 -17.45 -8.90
C PHE A 191 -18.61 -17.18 -8.37
N PRO A 192 -19.44 -18.22 -8.14
CA PRO A 192 -20.78 -18.04 -7.58
C PRO A 192 -20.75 -17.26 -6.26
N GLY A 193 -21.52 -16.16 -6.20
CA GLY A 193 -21.56 -15.27 -5.04
C GLY A 193 -20.58 -14.08 -5.12
N TYR A 194 -19.73 -14.01 -6.11
CA TYR A 194 -18.89 -12.84 -6.35
C TYR A 194 -19.75 -11.59 -6.62
N LYS A 195 -19.46 -10.53 -5.90
CA LYS A 195 -20.08 -9.21 -6.15
C LYS A 195 -19.03 -8.30 -6.77
N PRO A 196 -19.27 -7.76 -7.96
CA PRO A 196 -18.37 -6.78 -8.57
C PRO A 196 -18.12 -5.63 -7.62
N ARG A 197 -16.86 -5.22 -7.48
CA ARG A 197 -16.47 -4.05 -6.71
C ARG A 197 -16.44 -2.85 -7.64
N SER A 198 -17.10 -1.76 -7.24
CA SER A 198 -17.02 -0.52 -7.99
C SER A 198 -15.97 0.40 -7.39
N PHE A 199 -15.08 0.92 -8.23
CA PHE A 199 -14.15 2.00 -7.87
C PHE A 199 -14.82 3.39 -7.87
N SER A 200 -16.08 3.47 -8.30
CA SER A 200 -16.85 4.70 -8.18
C SER A 200 -17.28 4.93 -6.73
N THR A 201 -17.30 6.18 -6.34
CA THR A 201 -17.93 6.64 -5.10
C THR A 201 -18.99 7.69 -5.46
N SER A 202 -20.01 7.81 -4.62
CA SER A 202 -21.02 8.88 -4.75
C SER A 202 -20.55 10.19 -4.12
N HIS A 203 -19.40 10.17 -3.41
CA HIS A 203 -18.85 11.35 -2.76
C HIS A 203 -18.23 12.30 -3.78
N SER A 204 -18.38 13.60 -3.54
CA SER A 204 -17.53 14.61 -4.14
C SER A 204 -16.08 14.44 -3.65
N PRO A 205 -15.07 15.00 -4.33
CA PRO A 205 -13.69 14.95 -3.85
C PRO A 205 -13.48 15.51 -2.43
N GLU A 206 -14.24 16.54 -2.08
CA GLU A 206 -14.22 17.16 -0.74
C GLU A 206 -14.82 16.22 0.32
N GLU A 207 -15.94 15.58 0.01
CA GLU A 207 -16.56 14.58 0.88
C GLU A 207 -15.64 13.36 1.08
N SER A 208 -14.95 12.93 0.02
CA SER A 208 -13.94 11.88 0.12
C SER A 208 -12.80 12.26 1.06
N LEU A 209 -12.32 13.51 1.01
CA LEU A 209 -11.30 13.98 1.94
C LEU A 209 -11.79 13.96 3.40
N GLU A 210 -13.01 14.43 3.66
CA GLU A 210 -13.58 14.40 5.01
C GLU A 210 -13.84 12.97 5.50
N PHE A 211 -14.27 12.06 4.61
CA PHE A 211 -14.37 10.64 4.90
C PHE A 211 -13.02 10.05 5.34
N LEU A 212 -11.94 10.33 4.59
CA LEU A 212 -10.59 9.87 4.92
C LEU A 212 -10.10 10.41 6.27
N LYS A 213 -10.34 11.69 6.55
CA LYS A 213 -10.01 12.28 7.84
C LYS A 213 -10.78 11.62 8.99
N SER A 214 -12.07 11.38 8.78
CA SER A 214 -12.93 10.70 9.75
C SER A 214 -12.48 9.26 10.00
N THR A 215 -12.09 8.54 8.95
CA THR A 215 -11.55 7.18 9.06
C THR A 215 -10.32 7.14 9.98
N ILE A 216 -9.38 8.08 9.80
CA ILE A 216 -8.19 8.16 10.67
C ILE A 216 -8.58 8.54 12.11
N ARG A 217 -9.48 9.49 12.30
CA ARG A 217 -9.95 9.90 13.64
C ARG A 217 -10.69 8.81 14.38
N ASN A 218 -11.48 8.00 13.69
CA ASN A 218 -12.19 6.87 14.30
C ASN A 218 -11.23 5.84 14.91
N SER A 219 -10.05 5.67 14.32
CA SER A 219 -9.03 4.75 14.81
C SER A 219 -8.07 5.36 15.84
N CYS A 220 -7.81 6.67 15.76
CA CYS A 220 -6.72 7.32 16.50
C CYS A 220 -7.21 8.44 17.46
N GLY A 221 -8.51 8.71 17.51
CA GLY A 221 -9.05 9.82 18.28
C GLY A 221 -8.87 11.18 17.59
N ASP A 222 -8.87 12.25 18.38
CA ASP A 222 -8.84 13.62 17.85
C ASP A 222 -7.45 13.99 17.30
N VAL A 223 -7.26 13.79 16.00
CA VAL A 223 -6.05 14.17 15.28
C VAL A 223 -6.27 15.49 14.56
N PRO A 224 -5.42 16.52 14.80
CA PRO A 224 -5.53 17.82 14.15
C PRO A 224 -5.44 17.73 12.62
N ASP A 225 -6.22 18.53 11.89
CA ASP A 225 -6.23 18.57 10.42
C ASP A 225 -4.84 18.74 9.80
N LYS A 226 -4.00 19.59 10.40
CA LYS A 226 -2.62 19.80 9.95
C LYS A 226 -1.79 18.51 9.96
N ILE A 227 -2.05 17.60 10.89
CA ILE A 227 -1.39 16.28 10.96
C ILE A 227 -2.01 15.33 9.95
N LEU A 228 -3.36 15.28 9.84
CA LEU A 228 -4.06 14.47 8.84
C LEU A 228 -3.60 14.78 7.43
N MET A 229 -3.46 16.06 7.08
CA MET A 229 -2.97 16.49 5.76
C MET A 229 -1.49 16.16 5.48
N LYS A 230 -0.71 15.79 6.50
CA LYS A 230 0.65 15.26 6.31
C LYS A 230 0.65 13.74 6.12
N ILE A 231 -0.38 13.07 6.60
CA ILE A 231 -0.56 11.64 6.43
C ILE A 231 -1.16 11.36 5.04
N LEU A 232 -2.23 12.08 4.71
CA LEU A 232 -2.94 12.04 3.43
C LEU A 232 -2.18 12.79 2.33
#